data_67cd6da2d28876a1a4ae84960da47862
#
_entry.id   67cd6da2d28876a1a4ae84960da47862
#
_cell.length_a   1.000
_cell.length_b   1.000
_cell.length_c   1.000
_cell.angle_alpha   90.00
_cell.angle_beta   90.00
_cell.angle_gamma   90.00
#
_symmetry.space_group_name_H-M   'P 1'
#
loop_
_entity.id
_entity.type
_entity.pdbx_description
1 polymer ?
#
loop_
_entity_poly.entity_id
_entity_poly.type
_entity_poly.pdbx_seq_one_letter_code
_entity_poly.pdbx_strand_id
1 'polypeptide(L)'
;MKKSLVAVLLLSVFLLAACVHTDEQSQKTTTLTATTVAQETESSQGTTTAGITSTETEAAVTTVAPETPTTETTTTAPESRKKLLSVAPQIQEKWYFCAPTTVSMMLSSQGITVSQQQLAQEMGTYEPYGMHNRDAIRVLNQHLFGYPEPQSRQAGYRLETVTNASPDSEDMRLFKERVRKNIDDGYPLYYTFTISQIYPGKSGEHNVIGIGYELTPDGKDISAIYYLDSMTHVQDSTYGGLKKVTPEELLAAMVTCGEPNYAW
;
A
#
# COMPACT_ATOMS: atom_id res chain seq x y z
N MET A 1 24.17 -65.13 17.90
CA MET A 1 22.79 -65.34 18.36
C MET A 1 21.91 -64.39 17.53
N LYS A 2 21.11 -64.92 16.62
CA LYS A 2 20.21 -64.21 15.69
C LYS A 2 18.91 -63.89 16.39
N LYS A 3 18.40 -62.69 16.31
CA LYS A 3 16.97 -62.39 16.58
C LYS A 3 16.41 -61.59 15.42
N SER A 4 15.53 -62.24 14.68
CA SER A 4 14.67 -61.67 13.65
C SER A 4 13.65 -60.68 14.24
N LEU A 5 13.42 -59.58 13.56
CA LEU A 5 12.30 -58.66 13.82
C LEU A 5 11.34 -58.74 12.66
N VAL A 6 10.12 -59.19 12.94
CA VAL A 6 9.02 -59.33 11.99
C VAL A 6 8.32 -57.95 11.87
N ALA A 7 8.23 -57.46 10.66
CA ALA A 7 7.43 -56.26 10.33
C ALA A 7 5.98 -56.69 10.11
N VAL A 8 5.04 -56.09 10.83
CA VAL A 8 3.60 -56.20 10.62
C VAL A 8 3.13 -55.02 9.81
N LEU A 9 2.71 -55.32 8.56
CA LEU A 9 2.10 -54.37 7.62
C LEU A 9 0.58 -54.38 7.87
N LEU A 10 0.02 -53.30 8.39
CA LEU A 10 -1.43 -53.11 8.49
C LEU A 10 -1.91 -52.25 7.33
N LEU A 11 -2.59 -52.89 6.41
CA LEU A 11 -3.25 -52.32 5.24
C LEU A 11 -4.67 -51.92 5.67
N SER A 12 -4.95 -50.63 5.77
CA SER A 12 -6.32 -50.12 5.99
C SER A 12 -6.89 -49.62 4.69
N VAL A 13 -7.79 -50.43 4.13
CA VAL A 13 -8.64 -50.07 2.99
C VAL A 13 -9.82 -49.23 3.50
N PHE A 14 -9.95 -47.99 3.08
CA PHE A 14 -11.17 -47.22 3.24
C PHE A 14 -11.95 -47.18 1.95
N LEU A 15 -13.16 -47.72 2.01
CA LEU A 15 -14.15 -47.69 0.92
C LEU A 15 -14.67 -46.24 0.70
N LEU A 16 -14.63 -45.80 -0.55
CA LEU A 16 -15.42 -44.65 -1.02
C LEU A 16 -16.90 -45.03 -1.13
N ALA A 17 -17.75 -44.30 -0.43
CA ALA A 17 -19.18 -44.29 -0.73
C ALA A 17 -19.47 -42.96 -1.46
N ALA A 18 -19.75 -43.05 -2.74
CA ALA A 18 -20.25 -41.95 -3.55
C ALA A 18 -21.75 -41.80 -3.29
N CYS A 19 -22.20 -40.66 -2.80
CA CYS A 19 -23.60 -40.23 -2.91
C CYS A 19 -23.70 -39.17 -3.98
N VAL A 20 -24.27 -39.58 -5.11
CA VAL A 20 -24.77 -38.72 -6.17
C VAL A 20 -26.09 -38.14 -5.68
N HIS A 21 -26.16 -36.81 -5.53
CA HIS A 21 -27.43 -36.08 -5.45
C HIS A 21 -27.49 -35.16 -6.65
N THR A 22 -28.36 -35.54 -7.59
CA THR A 22 -28.90 -34.70 -8.67
C THR A 22 -30.03 -33.89 -8.07
N ASP A 23 -29.96 -32.57 -8.14
CA ASP A 23 -31.15 -31.72 -8.07
C ASP A 23 -31.09 -30.70 -9.20
N GLU A 24 -32.01 -30.96 -10.15
CA GLU A 24 -32.51 -30.05 -11.15
C GLU A 24 -33.39 -29.00 -10.47
N GLN A 25 -33.14 -27.73 -10.70
CA GLN A 25 -34.25 -26.76 -10.77
C GLN A 25 -33.79 -25.39 -11.33
N SER A 26 -34.32 -25.15 -12.49
CA SER A 26 -35.13 -24.00 -12.91
C SER A 26 -34.40 -22.69 -13.20
N GLN A 27 -34.13 -22.52 -14.46
CA GLN A 27 -33.92 -21.23 -15.13
C GLN A 27 -35.16 -20.33 -14.96
N LYS A 28 -34.99 -19.15 -14.40
CA LYS A 28 -35.95 -18.06 -14.56
C LYS A 28 -35.25 -16.90 -15.30
N THR A 29 -35.48 -16.90 -16.59
CA THR A 29 -35.17 -15.80 -17.49
C THR A 29 -36.02 -14.59 -17.12
N THR A 30 -35.42 -13.52 -16.67
CA THR A 30 -36.09 -12.22 -16.61
C THR A 30 -35.40 -11.28 -17.61
N THR A 31 -36.08 -11.11 -18.73
CA THR A 31 -35.78 -10.08 -19.71
C THR A 31 -36.13 -8.72 -19.13
N LEU A 32 -35.20 -7.85 -18.99
CA LEU A 32 -35.45 -6.43 -18.72
C LEU A 32 -35.02 -5.58 -19.90
N THR A 33 -36.01 -4.96 -20.44
CA THR A 33 -36.05 -4.09 -21.62
C THR A 33 -35.18 -2.86 -21.41
N ALA A 34 -34.31 -2.59 -22.38
CA ALA A 34 -33.58 -1.33 -22.48
C ALA A 34 -34.53 -0.18 -22.82
N THR A 35 -34.55 0.87 -22.01
CA THR A 35 -35.14 2.14 -22.37
C THR A 35 -34.02 3.14 -22.62
N THR A 36 -33.82 3.46 -23.88
CA THR A 36 -33.01 4.54 -24.40
C THR A 36 -33.71 5.86 -24.14
N VAL A 37 -33.10 6.76 -23.43
CA VAL A 37 -33.48 8.18 -23.42
C VAL A 37 -32.33 8.97 -23.98
N ALA A 38 -32.55 9.50 -25.17
CA ALA A 38 -31.76 10.56 -25.78
C ALA A 38 -32.30 11.92 -25.33
N GLN A 39 -31.42 12.80 -24.95
CA GLN A 39 -31.71 14.26 -24.88
C GLN A 39 -30.42 15.00 -25.16
N GLU A 40 -30.38 15.57 -26.23
CA GLU A 40 -30.32 16.88 -26.89
C GLU A 40 -29.33 17.87 -26.30
N THR A 41 -28.50 18.31 -27.24
CA THR A 41 -27.55 19.40 -27.24
C THR A 41 -28.25 20.77 -27.14
N GLU A 42 -27.73 21.69 -26.35
CA GLU A 42 -27.82 23.12 -26.64
C GLU A 42 -26.46 23.80 -26.53
N SER A 43 -26.13 24.42 -27.65
CA SER A 43 -25.03 25.30 -27.92
C SER A 43 -25.40 26.74 -27.47
N SER A 44 -24.50 27.43 -26.79
CA SER A 44 -24.56 28.87 -26.74
C SER A 44 -23.15 29.46 -26.84
N GLN A 45 -22.91 30.05 -27.99
CA GLN A 45 -21.79 30.96 -28.28
C GLN A 45 -22.00 32.30 -27.58
N GLY A 46 -20.93 32.85 -27.06
CA GLY A 46 -20.86 34.22 -26.58
C GLY A 46 -19.48 34.81 -26.84
N THR A 47 -19.33 35.38 -28.02
CA THR A 47 -18.20 36.22 -28.44
C THR A 47 -18.27 37.59 -27.79
N THR A 48 -17.19 38.13 -27.21
CA THR A 48 -16.98 39.58 -27.15
C THR A 48 -15.48 39.89 -27.17
N THR A 49 -15.17 40.73 -28.13
CA THR A 49 -13.89 41.29 -28.58
C THR A 49 -13.55 42.61 -27.84
N ALA A 50 -12.26 42.95 -27.90
CA ALA A 50 -11.61 44.26 -27.73
C ALA A 50 -11.20 44.64 -26.29
N GLY A 51 -10.01 45.16 -26.06
CA GLY A 51 -9.31 46.24 -26.68
C GLY A 51 -7.86 46.37 -26.22
N ILE A 52 -7.08 46.75 -27.19
CA ILE A 52 -5.67 47.09 -27.13
C ILE A 52 -5.54 48.50 -26.51
N THR A 53 -4.57 48.68 -25.59
CA THR A 53 -3.97 50.02 -25.42
C THR A 53 -2.51 49.85 -25.02
N SER A 54 -1.63 50.17 -25.94
CA SER A 54 -0.21 50.43 -25.73
C SER A 54 -0.05 51.80 -25.09
N THR A 55 0.82 51.88 -24.09
CA THR A 55 1.38 53.20 -23.73
C THR A 55 2.88 53.00 -23.50
N GLU A 56 3.61 53.56 -24.42
CA GLU A 56 5.06 53.76 -24.43
C GLU A 56 5.37 54.93 -23.50
N THR A 57 6.33 54.80 -22.59
CA THR A 57 6.91 55.99 -21.92
C THR A 57 8.40 55.74 -21.64
N GLU A 58 9.13 56.56 -22.20
CA GLU A 58 10.48 57.06 -22.24
C GLU A 58 11.47 56.69 -21.15
N ALA A 59 12.69 56.40 -21.59
CA ALA A 59 13.87 56.10 -20.85
C ALA A 59 14.42 57.26 -20.03
N ALA A 60 14.71 57.01 -18.75
CA ALA A 60 15.60 57.85 -17.96
C ALA A 60 16.90 57.11 -17.71
N VAL A 61 17.99 57.66 -18.24
CA VAL A 61 19.37 57.21 -17.99
C VAL A 61 19.76 57.67 -16.59
N THR A 62 20.02 56.70 -15.70
CA THR A 62 20.64 56.95 -14.40
C THR A 62 21.95 56.24 -14.31
N THR A 63 23.00 57.00 -14.01
CA THR A 63 24.40 56.64 -13.84
C THR A 63 24.60 55.56 -12.81
N VAL A 64 25.27 54.48 -13.21
CA VAL A 64 25.60 53.32 -12.34
C VAL A 64 26.86 53.64 -11.56
N ALA A 65 26.76 53.56 -10.22
CA ALA A 65 27.89 53.46 -9.34
C ALA A 65 28.33 51.97 -9.21
N PRO A 66 29.62 51.62 -9.02
CA PRO A 66 30.06 50.25 -8.97
C PRO A 66 29.61 49.59 -7.67
N GLU A 67 28.70 48.61 -7.79
CA GLU A 67 28.26 47.75 -6.69
C GLU A 67 29.34 46.70 -6.39
N THR A 68 29.72 46.63 -5.13
CA THR A 68 30.53 45.56 -4.54
C THR A 68 29.77 44.24 -4.70
N PRO A 69 30.38 43.10 -5.14
CA PRO A 69 29.69 41.80 -5.22
C PRO A 69 29.28 41.35 -3.82
N THR A 70 28.01 41.54 -3.51
CA THR A 70 27.40 40.89 -2.35
C THR A 70 27.27 39.39 -2.69
N THR A 71 28.08 38.55 -2.04
CA THR A 71 27.92 37.10 -2.11
C THR A 71 26.57 36.74 -1.49
N GLU A 72 25.56 36.57 -2.33
CA GLU A 72 24.30 35.97 -1.89
C GLU A 72 24.57 34.54 -1.43
N THR A 73 24.64 34.37 -0.14
CA THR A 73 24.57 33.03 0.49
C THR A 73 23.16 32.52 0.21
N THR A 74 23.02 31.68 -0.81
CA THR A 74 21.77 30.96 -1.08
C THR A 74 21.50 30.06 0.12
N THR A 75 20.73 30.56 1.08
CA THR A 75 20.19 29.75 2.17
C THR A 75 19.17 28.81 1.55
N THR A 76 19.61 27.61 1.20
CA THR A 76 18.69 26.52 0.84
C THR A 76 17.72 26.34 2.01
N ALA A 77 16.42 26.49 1.76
CA ALA A 77 15.40 26.22 2.77
C ALA A 77 15.65 24.80 3.34
N PRO A 78 15.55 24.60 4.67
CA PRO A 78 15.81 23.30 5.25
C PRO A 78 14.90 22.27 4.61
N GLU A 79 15.47 21.23 4.04
CA GLU A 79 14.72 20.11 3.47
C GLU A 79 13.72 19.59 4.50
N SER A 80 12.47 19.38 4.10
CA SER A 80 11.45 18.87 5.01
C SER A 80 11.89 17.50 5.52
N ARG A 81 12.05 17.36 6.84
CA ARG A 81 12.40 16.10 7.49
C ARG A 81 11.31 15.03 7.33
N LYS A 82 10.12 15.44 6.94
CA LYS A 82 8.97 14.56 6.74
C LYS A 82 8.69 14.41 5.24
N LYS A 83 8.59 13.17 4.78
CA LYS A 83 8.21 12.82 3.42
C LYS A 83 7.01 11.89 3.43
N LEU A 84 5.95 12.25 2.71
CA LEU A 84 4.74 11.46 2.55
C LEU A 84 4.40 11.34 1.07
N LEU A 85 3.99 10.14 0.66
CA LEU A 85 3.37 9.90 -0.63
C LEU A 85 1.91 10.36 -0.60
N SER A 86 1.41 10.86 -1.71
CA SER A 86 -0.01 11.18 -1.88
C SER A 86 -0.77 9.90 -2.21
N VAL A 87 -1.50 9.37 -1.25
CA VAL A 87 -2.32 8.16 -1.40
C VAL A 87 -3.73 8.48 -0.94
N ALA A 88 -4.72 8.19 -1.78
CA ALA A 88 -6.12 8.31 -1.39
C ALA A 88 -6.48 7.20 -0.39
N PRO A 89 -6.89 7.54 0.86
CA PRO A 89 -7.21 6.55 1.86
C PRO A 89 -8.48 5.77 1.47
N GLN A 90 -8.50 4.48 1.78
CA GLN A 90 -9.67 3.61 1.60
C GLN A 90 -10.04 2.95 2.92
N ILE A 91 -11.33 2.67 3.10
CA ILE A 91 -11.84 1.81 4.17
C ILE A 91 -12.05 0.41 3.60
N GLN A 92 -11.65 -0.62 4.34
CA GLN A 92 -11.89 -2.01 3.92
C GLN A 92 -13.38 -2.34 3.91
N GLU A 93 -13.83 -2.94 2.79
CA GLU A 93 -15.24 -3.26 2.57
C GLU A 93 -15.72 -4.43 3.44
N LYS A 94 -14.83 -5.33 3.81
CA LYS A 94 -15.08 -6.47 4.70
C LYS A 94 -14.01 -6.52 5.79
N TRP A 95 -14.37 -7.05 6.95
CA TRP A 95 -13.48 -7.09 8.11
C TRP A 95 -12.16 -7.87 7.87
N TYR A 96 -12.12 -8.78 6.90
CA TYR A 96 -10.95 -9.56 6.50
C TYR A 96 -10.28 -9.07 5.19
N PHE A 97 -10.62 -7.86 4.72
CA PHE A 97 -10.10 -7.26 3.48
C PHE A 97 -8.92 -6.30 3.71
N CYS A 98 -8.21 -6.39 4.83
CA CYS A 98 -7.06 -5.52 5.08
C CYS A 98 -6.01 -5.57 3.96
N ALA A 99 -5.60 -6.76 3.51
CA ALA A 99 -4.63 -6.91 2.44
C ALA A 99 -5.17 -6.47 1.06
N PRO A 100 -6.36 -6.90 0.59
CA PRO A 100 -6.95 -6.38 -0.65
C PRO A 100 -7.05 -4.84 -0.67
N THR A 101 -7.44 -4.22 0.45
CA THR A 101 -7.55 -2.76 0.56
C THR A 101 -6.17 -2.10 0.53
N THR A 102 -5.19 -2.66 1.24
CA THR A 102 -3.80 -2.19 1.21
C THR A 102 -3.24 -2.21 -0.21
N VAL A 103 -3.39 -3.32 -0.93
CA VAL A 103 -2.93 -3.44 -2.33
C VAL A 103 -3.72 -2.52 -3.27
N SER A 104 -5.03 -2.33 -3.06
CA SER A 104 -5.82 -1.36 -3.83
C SER A 104 -5.27 0.07 -3.68
N MET A 105 -4.92 0.48 -2.45
CA MET A 105 -4.29 1.78 -2.19
C MET A 105 -2.88 1.87 -2.82
N MET A 106 -2.07 0.80 -2.76
CA MET A 106 -0.76 0.76 -3.39
C MET A 106 -0.85 0.91 -4.91
N LEU A 107 -1.77 0.20 -5.56
CA LEU A 107 -2.02 0.31 -7.00
C LEU A 107 -2.53 1.71 -7.38
N SER A 108 -3.48 2.25 -6.60
CA SER A 108 -4.05 3.57 -6.88
C SER A 108 -3.01 4.69 -6.79
N SER A 109 -2.02 4.57 -5.90
CA SER A 109 -0.89 5.51 -5.81
C SER A 109 -0.02 5.53 -7.07
N GLN A 110 -0.08 4.46 -7.87
CA GLN A 110 0.63 4.32 -9.15
C GLN A 110 -0.31 4.51 -10.36
N GLY A 111 -1.52 5.04 -10.14
CA GLY A 111 -2.49 5.32 -11.19
C GLY A 111 -3.28 4.12 -11.69
N ILE A 112 -3.20 2.97 -11.02
CA ILE A 112 -3.93 1.76 -11.38
C ILE A 112 -5.10 1.56 -10.41
N THR A 113 -6.32 1.48 -10.94
CA THR A 113 -7.54 1.28 -10.15
C THR A 113 -8.03 -0.14 -10.27
N VAL A 114 -8.04 -0.86 -9.13
CA VAL A 114 -8.59 -2.22 -9.02
C VAL A 114 -9.44 -2.28 -7.76
N SER A 115 -10.64 -2.86 -7.84
CA SER A 115 -11.53 -2.96 -6.69
C SER A 115 -11.00 -3.94 -5.65
N GLN A 116 -11.32 -3.68 -4.37
CA GLN A 116 -10.97 -4.59 -3.27
C GLN A 116 -11.54 -6.00 -3.49
N GLN A 117 -12.76 -6.09 -4.04
CA GLN A 117 -13.41 -7.37 -4.33
C GLN A 117 -12.65 -8.17 -5.40
N GLN A 118 -12.19 -7.52 -6.48
CA GLN A 118 -11.39 -8.17 -7.52
C GLN A 118 -10.05 -8.64 -6.96
N LEU A 119 -9.35 -7.78 -6.22
CA LEU A 119 -8.08 -8.14 -5.59
C LEU A 119 -8.24 -9.30 -4.60
N ALA A 120 -9.32 -9.30 -3.81
CA ALA A 120 -9.62 -10.41 -2.91
C ALA A 120 -9.77 -11.76 -3.64
N GLN A 121 -10.41 -11.76 -4.82
CA GLN A 121 -10.54 -12.96 -5.65
C GLN A 121 -9.18 -13.41 -6.21
N GLU A 122 -8.40 -12.49 -6.77
CA GLU A 122 -7.08 -12.78 -7.35
C GLU A 122 -6.05 -13.27 -6.32
N MET A 123 -6.16 -12.77 -5.06
CA MET A 123 -5.33 -13.20 -3.93
C MET A 123 -5.81 -14.51 -3.29
N GLY A 124 -7.02 -14.98 -3.62
CA GLY A 124 -7.61 -16.12 -2.93
C GLY A 124 -8.01 -15.82 -1.48
N THR A 125 -8.41 -14.58 -1.20
CA THR A 125 -8.83 -14.13 0.13
C THR A 125 -10.11 -14.86 0.57
N TYR A 126 -10.12 -15.44 1.78
CA TYR A 126 -11.25 -16.19 2.30
C TYR A 126 -11.54 -15.86 3.78
N GLU A 127 -12.79 -15.95 4.14
CA GLU A 127 -13.26 -15.74 5.52
C GLU A 127 -13.02 -17.00 6.36
N PRO A 128 -12.56 -16.91 7.62
CA PRO A 128 -12.25 -15.67 8.37
C PRO A 128 -10.77 -15.27 8.30
N TYR A 129 -9.93 -15.98 7.57
CA TYR A 129 -8.48 -15.93 7.73
C TYR A 129 -7.78 -14.90 6.84
N GLY A 130 -8.48 -14.34 5.82
CA GLY A 130 -7.83 -13.43 4.87
C GLY A 130 -7.04 -14.20 3.79
N MET A 131 -5.75 -13.94 3.66
CA MET A 131 -4.86 -14.53 2.65
C MET A 131 -3.40 -14.50 3.14
N HIS A 132 -2.49 -15.19 2.44
CA HIS A 132 -1.06 -15.14 2.72
C HIS A 132 -0.41 -13.89 2.10
N ASN A 133 0.52 -13.27 2.81
CA ASN A 133 1.23 -12.07 2.32
C ASN A 133 1.86 -12.27 0.94
N ARG A 134 2.41 -13.47 0.67
CA ARG A 134 2.96 -13.80 -0.65
C ARG A 134 1.94 -13.67 -1.79
N ASP A 135 0.66 -13.99 -1.53
CA ASP A 135 -0.39 -13.90 -2.56
C ASP A 135 -0.77 -12.46 -2.82
N ALA A 136 -0.79 -11.60 -1.79
CA ALA A 136 -0.95 -10.16 -1.97
C ALA A 136 0.16 -9.57 -2.83
N ILE A 137 1.43 -9.91 -2.53
CA ILE A 137 2.57 -9.34 -3.24
C ILE A 137 2.69 -9.91 -4.66
N ARG A 138 2.33 -11.17 -4.88
CA ARG A 138 2.20 -11.77 -6.21
C ARG A 138 1.21 -11.00 -7.08
N VAL A 139 0.03 -10.69 -6.55
CA VAL A 139 -1.01 -9.93 -7.27
C VAL A 139 -0.58 -8.49 -7.50
N LEU A 140 0.00 -7.83 -6.50
CA LEU A 140 0.55 -6.48 -6.62
C LEU A 140 1.58 -6.39 -7.75
N ASN A 141 2.55 -7.30 -7.77
CA ASN A 141 3.58 -7.34 -8.81
C ASN A 141 2.99 -7.61 -10.20
N GLN A 142 2.01 -8.51 -10.31
CA GLN A 142 1.35 -8.80 -11.57
C GLN A 142 0.68 -7.55 -12.17
N HIS A 143 0.01 -6.75 -11.34
CA HIS A 143 -0.63 -5.51 -11.80
C HIS A 143 0.35 -4.39 -12.13
N LEU A 144 1.43 -4.23 -11.33
CA LEU A 144 2.39 -3.15 -11.52
C LEU A 144 3.41 -3.43 -12.61
N PHE A 145 3.88 -4.67 -12.72
CA PHE A 145 5.05 -5.02 -13.53
C PHE A 145 4.78 -6.10 -14.58
N GLY A 146 3.60 -6.74 -14.57
CA GLY A 146 3.22 -7.79 -15.52
C GLY A 146 3.79 -9.18 -15.21
N TYR A 147 4.41 -9.38 -14.06
CA TYR A 147 4.91 -10.67 -13.57
C TYR A 147 4.69 -10.83 -12.06
N PRO A 148 4.46 -12.07 -11.56
CA PRO A 148 4.12 -12.30 -10.16
C PRO A 148 5.32 -12.19 -9.20
N GLU A 149 6.52 -12.56 -9.68
CA GLU A 149 7.75 -12.59 -8.89
C GLU A 149 8.90 -11.94 -9.66
N PRO A 150 9.54 -10.91 -9.11
CA PRO A 150 10.66 -10.25 -9.76
C PRO A 150 11.90 -11.12 -9.70
N GLN A 151 12.55 -11.32 -10.85
CA GLN A 151 13.88 -11.92 -10.96
C GLN A 151 14.95 -11.02 -10.32
N SER A 152 16.15 -11.53 -10.15
CA SER A 152 17.29 -10.72 -9.69
C SER A 152 17.46 -9.49 -10.59
N ARG A 153 17.53 -8.29 -10.00
CA ARG A 153 17.65 -6.98 -10.65
C ARG A 153 16.41 -6.48 -11.42
N GLN A 154 15.30 -7.21 -11.40
CA GLN A 154 14.04 -6.68 -11.88
C GLN A 154 13.38 -5.77 -10.82
N ALA A 155 12.66 -4.76 -11.28
CA ALA A 155 11.75 -3.99 -10.44
C ALA A 155 10.71 -4.92 -9.81
N GLY A 156 10.11 -4.52 -8.70
CA GLY A 156 9.02 -5.27 -8.10
C GLY A 156 9.19 -5.49 -6.60
N TYR A 157 8.07 -5.68 -5.94
CA TYR A 157 8.00 -5.88 -4.51
C TYR A 157 8.51 -7.26 -4.10
N ARG A 158 9.26 -7.29 -3.03
CA ARG A 158 9.78 -8.50 -2.39
C ARG A 158 9.34 -8.52 -0.93
N LEU A 159 8.98 -9.71 -0.46
CA LEU A 159 8.73 -9.92 0.96
C LEU A 159 10.05 -10.07 1.71
N GLU A 160 10.14 -9.40 2.83
CA GLU A 160 11.19 -9.61 3.82
C GLU A 160 10.58 -10.10 5.11
N THR A 161 11.20 -11.09 5.73
CA THR A 161 10.77 -11.65 7.01
C THR A 161 11.57 -11.00 8.14
N VAL A 162 10.89 -10.37 9.08
CA VAL A 162 11.50 -9.76 10.26
C VAL A 162 11.64 -10.83 11.35
N THR A 163 12.85 -11.01 11.85
CA THR A 163 13.16 -12.00 12.90
C THR A 163 13.66 -11.34 14.17
N ASN A 164 14.16 -10.11 14.08
CA ASN A 164 14.74 -9.38 15.20
C ASN A 164 14.40 -7.89 15.13
N ALA A 165 13.58 -7.41 16.06
CA ALA A 165 13.16 -6.00 16.15
C ALA A 165 14.09 -5.13 17.00
N SER A 166 15.25 -5.63 17.45
CA SER A 166 16.18 -4.83 18.25
C SER A 166 16.67 -3.60 17.46
N PRO A 167 16.84 -2.44 18.08
CA PRO A 167 17.28 -1.21 17.39
C PRO A 167 18.58 -1.35 16.60
N ASP A 168 19.51 -2.18 17.09
CA ASP A 168 20.82 -2.41 16.46
C ASP A 168 20.84 -3.65 15.54
N SER A 169 19.68 -4.25 15.25
CA SER A 169 19.59 -5.44 14.40
C SER A 169 19.79 -5.10 12.90
N GLU A 170 20.23 -6.09 12.14
CA GLU A 170 20.30 -5.98 10.69
C GLU A 170 18.90 -5.79 10.07
N ASP A 171 17.86 -6.43 10.64
CA ASP A 171 16.47 -6.26 10.20
C ASP A 171 16.03 -4.79 10.34
N MET A 172 16.34 -4.13 11.46
CA MET A 172 16.04 -2.71 11.69
C MET A 172 16.78 -1.81 10.70
N ARG A 173 18.07 -2.06 10.49
CA ARG A 173 18.88 -1.29 9.54
C ARG A 173 18.32 -1.39 8.13
N LEU A 174 18.07 -2.63 7.65
CA LEU A 174 17.52 -2.88 6.32
C LEU A 174 16.10 -2.30 6.16
N PHE A 175 15.27 -2.42 7.19
CA PHE A 175 13.92 -1.86 7.17
C PHE A 175 13.96 -0.33 6.95
N LYS A 176 14.73 0.41 7.75
CA LYS A 176 14.87 1.86 7.63
C LYS A 176 15.42 2.28 6.26
N GLU A 177 16.43 1.56 5.74
CA GLU A 177 17.01 1.81 4.42
C GLU A 177 15.97 1.61 3.31
N ARG A 178 15.20 0.52 3.37
CA ARG A 178 14.17 0.20 2.37
C ARG A 178 12.97 1.15 2.43
N VAL A 179 12.56 1.55 3.64
CA VAL A 179 11.52 2.57 3.80
C VAL A 179 11.93 3.86 3.11
N ARG A 180 13.14 4.35 3.42
CA ARG A 180 13.65 5.58 2.82
C ARG A 180 13.71 5.46 1.30
N LYS A 181 14.33 4.39 0.80
CA LYS A 181 14.47 4.17 -0.64
C LYS A 181 13.11 4.11 -1.35
N ASN A 182 12.17 3.30 -0.87
CA ASN A 182 10.87 3.15 -1.53
C ASN A 182 10.08 4.45 -1.56
N ILE A 183 10.00 5.15 -0.42
CA ILE A 183 9.29 6.43 -0.34
C ILE A 183 9.98 7.49 -1.19
N ASP A 184 11.32 7.50 -1.27
CA ASP A 184 12.07 8.41 -2.10
C ASP A 184 11.85 8.14 -3.60
N ASP A 185 11.69 6.89 -3.97
CA ASP A 185 11.38 6.45 -5.34
C ASP A 185 9.88 6.61 -5.70
N GLY A 186 9.02 6.99 -4.74
CA GLY A 186 7.57 7.17 -4.97
C GLY A 186 6.73 5.91 -4.79
N TYR A 187 7.28 4.85 -4.22
CA TYR A 187 6.59 3.58 -4.01
C TYR A 187 6.24 3.37 -2.53
N PRO A 188 4.96 3.13 -2.19
CA PRO A 188 4.56 2.79 -0.82
C PRO A 188 5.04 1.39 -0.44
N LEU A 189 5.05 1.08 0.87
CA LEU A 189 5.39 -0.24 1.38
C LEU A 189 4.13 -0.98 1.87
N TYR A 190 4.24 -2.28 1.97
CA TYR A 190 3.22 -3.14 2.57
C TYR A 190 3.73 -3.63 3.92
N TYR A 191 2.95 -3.43 4.99
CA TYR A 191 3.31 -3.87 6.34
C TYR A 191 2.29 -4.84 6.90
N THR A 192 2.76 -5.86 7.62
CA THR A 192 1.93 -6.76 8.42
C THR A 192 2.33 -6.66 9.88
N PHE A 193 1.37 -6.54 10.78
CA PHE A 193 1.64 -6.50 12.21
C PHE A 193 0.51 -7.10 13.05
N THR A 194 0.85 -7.54 14.27
CA THR A 194 -0.14 -7.97 15.26
C THR A 194 -0.86 -6.74 15.80
N ILE A 195 -2.18 -6.69 15.62
CA ILE A 195 -3.03 -5.52 15.93
C ILE A 195 -2.88 -5.07 17.38
N SER A 196 -2.87 -6.00 18.32
CA SER A 196 -2.81 -5.69 19.77
C SER A 196 -1.54 -4.97 20.20
N GLN A 197 -0.46 -5.05 19.42
CA GLN A 197 0.79 -4.36 19.69
C GLN A 197 0.71 -2.86 19.38
N ILE A 198 -0.13 -2.48 18.45
CA ILE A 198 -0.31 -1.08 18.03
C ILE A 198 -1.62 -0.49 18.60
N TYR A 199 -2.70 -1.28 18.65
CA TYR A 199 -4.01 -0.84 19.10
C TYR A 199 -4.46 -1.68 20.30
N PRO A 200 -4.28 -1.20 21.53
CA PRO A 200 -4.69 -1.92 22.75
C PRO A 200 -6.16 -2.33 22.71
N GLY A 201 -6.46 -3.56 23.11
CA GLY A 201 -7.82 -4.12 23.14
C GLY A 201 -8.32 -4.63 21.79
N LYS A 202 -7.52 -4.59 20.74
CA LYS A 202 -7.78 -5.26 19.45
C LYS A 202 -7.01 -6.59 19.37
N SER A 203 -7.35 -7.45 18.40
CA SER A 203 -6.69 -8.74 18.21
C SER A 203 -6.63 -9.12 16.73
N GLY A 204 -5.73 -10.05 16.40
CA GLY A 204 -5.51 -10.54 15.04
C GLY A 204 -4.29 -9.91 14.39
N GLU A 205 -4.07 -10.26 13.12
CA GLU A 205 -3.05 -9.69 12.25
C GLU A 205 -3.69 -8.69 11.28
N HIS A 206 -2.90 -7.73 10.84
CA HIS A 206 -3.41 -6.64 10.01
C HIS A 206 -2.39 -6.19 8.98
N ASN A 207 -2.90 -5.79 7.82
CA ASN A 207 -2.09 -5.26 6.72
C ASN A 207 -2.41 -3.79 6.49
N VAL A 208 -1.37 -2.97 6.34
CA VAL A 208 -1.49 -1.53 6.12
C VAL A 208 -0.49 -1.05 5.08
N ILE A 209 -0.76 0.10 4.48
CA ILE A 209 0.13 0.74 3.51
C ILE A 209 1.04 1.77 4.18
N GLY A 210 2.36 1.56 4.11
CA GLY A 210 3.37 2.53 4.51
C GLY A 210 3.53 3.61 3.46
N ILE A 211 3.32 4.87 3.84
CA ILE A 211 3.28 6.00 2.92
C ILE A 211 4.33 7.06 3.17
N GLY A 212 5.14 6.91 4.21
CA GLY A 212 6.14 7.93 4.48
C GLY A 212 6.96 7.71 5.73
N TYR A 213 7.88 8.65 5.94
CA TYR A 213 8.77 8.67 7.09
C TYR A 213 9.04 10.10 7.57
N GLU A 214 9.60 10.21 8.78
CA GLU A 214 10.18 11.43 9.33
C GLU A 214 11.59 11.14 9.83
N LEU A 215 12.53 12.04 9.50
CA LEU A 215 13.92 11.93 9.93
C LEU A 215 14.11 12.48 11.34
N THR A 216 15.15 12.02 12.01
CA THR A 216 15.68 12.62 13.25
C THR A 216 16.06 14.08 13.03
N PRO A 217 16.19 14.89 14.10
CA PRO A 217 16.59 16.29 13.97
C PRO A 217 17.91 16.54 13.21
N ASP A 218 18.83 15.59 13.26
CA ASP A 218 20.11 15.65 12.53
C ASP A 218 20.01 15.09 11.08
N GLY A 219 18.83 14.63 10.66
CA GLY A 219 18.57 14.12 9.32
C GLY A 219 19.18 12.75 8.98
N LYS A 220 19.80 12.07 9.96
CA LYS A 220 20.58 10.86 9.68
C LYS A 220 19.80 9.58 9.74
N ASP A 221 18.79 9.51 10.59
CA ASP A 221 17.99 8.30 10.80
C ASP A 221 16.50 8.57 10.68
N ILE A 222 15.69 7.51 10.59
CA ILE A 222 14.23 7.59 10.61
C ILE A 222 13.75 7.55 12.06
N SER A 223 13.02 8.59 12.46
CA SER A 223 12.40 8.70 13.78
C SER A 223 10.94 8.26 13.81
N ALA A 224 10.27 8.27 12.65
CA ALA A 224 8.88 7.84 12.56
C ALA A 224 8.53 7.31 11.17
N ILE A 225 7.58 6.38 11.17
CA ILE A 225 6.93 5.78 10.00
C ILE A 225 5.48 6.28 9.95
N TYR A 226 5.01 6.61 8.76
CA TYR A 226 3.62 6.96 8.50
C TYR A 226 2.96 5.89 7.65
N TYR A 227 1.77 5.47 8.04
CA TYR A 227 0.96 4.52 7.28
C TYR A 227 -0.52 4.91 7.25
N LEU A 228 -1.28 4.40 6.28
CA LEU A 228 -2.72 4.48 6.26
C LEU A 228 -3.31 3.14 6.67
N ASP A 229 -4.24 3.20 7.60
CA ASP A 229 -5.00 2.05 8.09
C ASP A 229 -6.42 2.07 7.52
N SER A 230 -6.84 0.95 6.94
CA SER A 230 -8.16 0.80 6.32
C SER A 230 -9.27 0.36 7.28
N MET A 231 -8.92 0.01 8.52
CA MET A 231 -9.86 -0.50 9.51
C MET A 231 -10.79 0.60 10.03
N THR A 232 -12.10 0.39 9.97
CA THR A 232 -13.11 1.39 10.33
C THR A 232 -12.95 1.93 11.77
N HIS A 233 -12.66 1.05 12.72
CA HIS A 233 -12.64 1.43 14.15
C HIS A 233 -11.30 1.95 14.66
N VAL A 234 -10.35 2.22 13.76
CA VAL A 234 -9.13 2.95 14.09
C VAL A 234 -9.04 4.29 13.36
N GLN A 235 -10.11 4.67 12.64
CA GLN A 235 -10.21 6.01 12.06
C GLN A 235 -10.39 7.05 13.18
N ASP A 236 -9.78 8.21 13.01
CA ASP A 236 -9.99 9.37 13.88
C ASP A 236 -10.59 10.55 13.10
N SER A 237 -11.22 11.49 13.81
CA SER A 237 -11.95 12.60 13.20
C SER A 237 -11.05 13.64 12.51
N THR A 238 -9.76 13.67 12.84
CA THR A 238 -8.83 14.67 12.32
C THR A 238 -7.98 14.13 11.18
N TYR A 239 -7.45 12.90 11.34
CA TYR A 239 -6.46 12.32 10.44
C TYR A 239 -6.98 11.10 9.68
N GLY A 240 -8.22 10.68 9.92
CA GLY A 240 -8.78 9.47 9.31
C GLY A 240 -7.94 8.25 9.66
N GLY A 241 -7.50 7.52 8.64
CA GLY A 241 -6.64 6.33 8.80
C GLY A 241 -5.14 6.62 8.89
N LEU A 242 -4.70 7.88 8.80
CA LEU A 242 -3.27 8.21 8.91
C LEU A 242 -2.76 7.99 10.34
N LYS A 243 -1.73 7.18 10.45
CA LYS A 243 -1.09 6.79 11.72
C LYS A 243 0.41 7.07 11.68
N LYS A 244 0.98 7.20 12.87
CA LYS A 244 2.41 7.43 13.08
C LYS A 244 2.90 6.49 14.19
N VAL A 245 4.01 5.77 13.93
CA VAL A 245 4.70 4.90 14.88
C VAL A 245 6.21 5.09 14.73
N THR A 246 7.00 4.62 15.70
CA THR A 246 8.44 4.51 15.50
C THR A 246 8.78 3.24 14.70
N PRO A 247 9.96 3.17 14.05
CA PRO A 247 10.42 1.93 13.41
C PRO A 247 10.46 0.75 14.39
N GLU A 248 10.87 1.02 15.63
CA GLU A 248 10.99 0.03 16.72
C GLU A 248 9.62 -0.55 17.11
N GLU A 249 8.61 0.31 17.28
CA GLU A 249 7.22 -0.12 17.57
C GLU A 249 6.66 -0.97 16.44
N LEU A 250 6.90 -0.57 15.19
CA LEU A 250 6.37 -1.29 14.03
C LEU A 250 7.04 -2.66 13.87
N LEU A 251 8.38 -2.75 13.95
CA LEU A 251 9.08 -4.03 13.86
C LEU A 251 8.76 -4.94 15.04
N ALA A 252 8.64 -4.41 16.27
CA ALA A 252 8.21 -5.18 17.42
C ALA A 252 6.81 -5.78 17.24
N ALA A 253 5.91 -5.05 16.59
CA ALA A 253 4.58 -5.57 16.25
C ALA A 253 4.62 -6.60 15.11
N MET A 254 5.55 -6.46 14.14
CA MET A 254 5.72 -7.42 13.05
C MET A 254 6.22 -8.78 13.53
N VAL A 255 7.27 -8.84 14.34
CA VAL A 255 7.89 -10.10 14.77
C VAL A 255 6.94 -11.00 15.56
N THR A 256 5.80 -10.50 15.99
CA THR A 256 4.78 -11.27 16.70
C THR A 256 3.71 -11.87 15.78
N CYS A 257 3.76 -11.60 14.48
CA CYS A 257 2.87 -12.18 13.47
C CYS A 257 3.23 -13.63 13.15
N GLY A 258 2.25 -14.40 12.66
CA GLY A 258 2.49 -15.69 12.02
C GLY A 258 3.25 -15.54 10.69
N GLU A 259 3.00 -14.45 9.96
CA GLU A 259 3.77 -14.03 8.78
C GLU A 259 4.40 -12.65 9.04
N PRO A 260 5.57 -12.59 9.72
CA PRO A 260 6.19 -11.33 10.14
C PRO A 260 6.90 -10.64 8.98
N ASN A 261 6.11 -10.15 8.02
CA ASN A 261 6.62 -9.66 6.76
C ASN A 261 6.33 -8.17 6.53
N TYR A 262 7.22 -7.53 5.77
CA TYR A 262 6.91 -6.34 5.01
C TYR A 262 7.33 -6.53 3.55
N ALA A 263 6.74 -5.75 2.63
CA ALA A 263 7.18 -5.74 1.24
C ALA A 263 7.69 -4.35 0.84
N TRP A 264 8.76 -4.37 0.04
CA TRP A 264 9.53 -3.21 -0.38
C TRP A 264 9.97 -3.30 -1.84
#